data_f3b35874714931291ce5c77efca0612a
#
_entry.id   f3b35874714931291ce5c77efca0612a
#
_cell.length_a   1.000
_cell.length_b   1.000
_cell.length_c   1.000
_cell.angle_alpha   90.00
_cell.angle_beta   90.00
_cell.angle_gamma   90.00
#
_symmetry.space_group_name_H-M   'P 1'
#
loop_
_entity.id
_entity.type
_entity.pdbx_description
1 polymer ?
#
loop_
_entity_poly.entity_id
_entity_poly.type
_entity_poly.pdbx_seq_one_letter_code
_entity_poly.pdbx_strand_id
1 'polypeptide(L)'
;TETLCEEVCVREVAEGKPVQIGRLQRYATDTAMARGVQFYEPAPSTGRKVAVVGAGPAGLACAHRLAMHGHHVTILEARPKSGGLNEYGIAAYKAPEGFAQAEVDYV
;
A
#
# COMPACT_ATOMS: atom_id res chain seq x y z
N THR A 1 -7.50 3.86 11.31
CA THR A 1 -8.03 4.83 10.32
C THR A 1 -8.34 6.13 11.03
N GLU A 2 -7.76 7.22 10.58
CA GLU A 2 -7.97 8.54 11.16
C GLU A 2 -9.22 9.21 10.54
N THR A 3 -9.80 10.19 11.23
CA THR A 3 -11.04 10.86 10.85
C THR A 3 -10.83 12.26 10.28
N LEU A 4 -9.59 12.67 10.02
CA LEU A 4 -9.25 14.01 9.53
C LEU A 4 -10.06 14.46 8.30
N CYS A 5 -10.32 13.54 7.37
CA CYS A 5 -11.14 13.84 6.19
C CYS A 5 -12.62 13.99 6.52
N GLU A 6 -13.07 13.40 7.62
CA GLU A 6 -14.46 13.47 8.08
C GLU A 6 -14.75 14.85 8.69
N GLU A 7 -13.80 15.40 9.45
CA GLU A 7 -13.92 16.69 10.13
C GLU A 7 -14.08 17.88 9.15
N VAL A 8 -13.52 17.75 7.94
CA VAL A 8 -13.60 18.77 6.89
C VAL A 8 -14.55 18.40 5.76
N CYS A 9 -15.32 17.33 5.94
CA CYS A 9 -16.28 16.89 4.95
C CYS A 9 -17.44 17.91 4.82
N VAL A 10 -17.80 18.25 3.59
CA VAL A 10 -18.94 19.18 3.31
C VAL A 10 -20.21 18.69 3.98
N ARG A 11 -20.45 17.37 4.02
CA ARG A 11 -21.63 16.80 4.69
C ARG A 11 -21.57 16.92 6.21
N GLU A 12 -20.38 16.91 6.81
CA GLU A 12 -20.25 17.21 8.25
C GLU A 12 -20.70 18.61 8.54
N VAL A 13 -20.24 19.60 7.76
CA VAL A 13 -20.60 21.01 7.93
C VAL A 13 -22.10 21.24 7.68
N ALA A 14 -22.68 20.59 6.69
CA ALA A 14 -24.07 20.82 6.26
C ALA A 14 -25.10 20.00 7.08
N GLU A 15 -24.76 18.78 7.46
CA GLU A 15 -25.74 17.80 7.96
C GLU A 15 -25.30 17.11 9.28
N GLY A 16 -24.07 17.36 9.77
CA GLY A 16 -23.50 16.61 10.90
C GLY A 16 -23.32 15.11 10.60
N LYS A 17 -23.17 14.74 9.33
CA LYS A 17 -23.07 13.34 8.86
C LYS A 17 -21.96 13.21 7.83
N PRO A 18 -20.68 13.11 8.24
CA PRO A 18 -19.57 13.02 7.32
C PRO A 18 -19.60 11.71 6.53
N VAL A 19 -18.99 11.73 5.37
CA VAL A 19 -18.66 10.50 4.65
C VAL A 19 -17.47 9.85 5.35
N GLN A 20 -17.58 8.60 5.75
CA GLN A 20 -16.53 7.84 6.42
C GLN A 20 -15.44 7.41 5.41
N ILE A 21 -14.72 8.40 4.90
CA ILE A 21 -13.77 8.25 3.79
C ILE A 21 -12.68 7.22 4.10
N GLY A 22 -12.09 7.29 5.29
CA GLY A 22 -11.05 6.35 5.71
C GLY A 22 -11.56 4.90 5.77
N ARG A 23 -12.78 4.69 6.26
CA ARG A 23 -13.40 3.35 6.30
C ARG A 23 -13.74 2.83 4.92
N LEU A 24 -14.21 3.70 4.02
CA LEU A 24 -14.51 3.32 2.64
C LEU A 24 -13.25 2.94 1.87
N GLN A 25 -12.16 3.71 2.03
CA GLN A 25 -10.87 3.37 1.45
C GLN A 25 -10.37 2.01 1.98
N ARG A 26 -10.43 1.81 3.29
CA ARG A 26 -10.03 0.54 3.90
C ARG A 26 -10.87 -0.63 3.38
N TYR A 27 -12.19 -0.47 3.32
CA TYR A 27 -13.08 -1.49 2.79
C TYR A 27 -12.74 -1.86 1.34
N ALA A 28 -12.47 -0.85 0.50
CA ALA A 28 -12.14 -1.08 -0.91
C ALA A 28 -10.83 -1.87 -1.05
N THR A 29 -9.77 -1.44 -0.34
CA THR A 29 -8.47 -2.12 -0.41
C THR A 29 -8.49 -3.51 0.19
N ASP A 30 -9.07 -3.70 1.36
CA ASP A 30 -9.18 -5.01 2.00
C ASP A 30 -10.00 -5.98 1.13
N THR A 31 -11.08 -5.49 0.51
CA THR A 31 -11.91 -6.32 -0.40
C THR A 31 -11.11 -6.72 -1.65
N ALA A 32 -10.35 -5.80 -2.23
CA ALA A 32 -9.54 -6.08 -3.40
C ALA A 32 -8.45 -7.12 -3.09
N MET A 33 -7.75 -6.95 -1.98
CA MET A 33 -6.72 -7.89 -1.52
C MET A 33 -7.31 -9.28 -1.21
N ALA A 34 -8.42 -9.34 -0.48
CA ALA A 34 -9.10 -10.59 -0.14
C ALA A 34 -9.60 -11.36 -1.38
N ARG A 35 -9.91 -10.66 -2.46
CA ARG A 35 -10.31 -11.24 -3.74
C ARG A 35 -9.14 -11.56 -4.67
N GLY A 36 -7.91 -11.22 -4.30
CA GLY A 36 -6.72 -11.40 -5.14
C GLY A 36 -6.78 -10.60 -6.44
N VAL A 37 -7.45 -9.42 -6.42
CA VAL A 37 -7.60 -8.61 -7.63
C VAL A 37 -6.28 -7.97 -8.00
N GLN A 38 -5.79 -8.26 -9.20
CA GLN A 38 -4.65 -7.58 -9.79
C GLN A 38 -5.17 -6.50 -10.74
N PHE A 39 -4.87 -5.24 -10.42
CA PHE A 39 -5.32 -4.08 -11.20
C PHE A 39 -4.36 -3.70 -12.32
N TYR A 40 -3.16 -4.26 -12.29
CA TYR A 40 -2.07 -3.80 -13.13
C TYR A 40 -1.44 -4.96 -13.91
N GLU A 41 -1.13 -4.69 -15.16
CA GLU A 41 -0.35 -5.60 -15.99
C GLU A 41 1.00 -4.95 -16.30
N PRO A 42 2.13 -5.64 -16.07
CA PRO A 42 3.44 -5.11 -16.42
C PRO A 42 3.58 -4.91 -17.93
N ALA A 43 4.27 -3.86 -18.32
CA ALA A 43 4.68 -3.67 -19.71
C ALA A 43 5.64 -4.79 -20.17
N PRO A 44 5.82 -5.00 -21.48
CA PRO A 44 6.80 -5.93 -22.00
C PRO A 44 8.19 -5.70 -21.40
N SER A 45 8.94 -6.78 -21.18
CA SER A 45 10.26 -6.70 -20.56
C SER A 45 11.20 -5.78 -21.33
N THR A 46 11.82 -4.86 -20.61
CA THR A 46 12.89 -3.98 -21.14
C THR A 46 14.27 -4.64 -21.15
N GLY A 47 14.42 -5.81 -20.52
CA GLY A 47 15.71 -6.46 -20.27
C GLY A 47 16.60 -5.78 -19.23
N ARG A 48 16.17 -4.65 -18.66
CA ARG A 48 16.94 -3.91 -17.65
C ARG A 48 16.71 -4.47 -16.26
N LYS A 49 17.78 -4.53 -15.48
CA LYS A 49 17.74 -4.95 -14.06
C LYS A 49 17.98 -3.73 -13.17
N VAL A 50 17.14 -3.56 -12.16
CA VAL A 50 17.20 -2.43 -11.23
C VAL A 50 17.18 -2.97 -9.80
N ALA A 51 18.11 -2.48 -8.96
CA ALA A 51 18.10 -2.75 -7.53
C ALA A 51 17.45 -1.57 -6.78
N VAL A 52 16.50 -1.87 -5.90
CA VAL A 52 15.89 -0.91 -4.98
C VAL A 52 16.36 -1.24 -3.58
N VAL A 53 17.00 -0.28 -2.90
CA VAL A 53 17.53 -0.48 -1.54
C VAL A 53 16.50 0.01 -0.52
N GLY A 54 16.02 -0.92 0.30
CA GLY A 54 14.99 -0.71 1.32
C GLY A 54 13.60 -1.12 0.83
N ALA A 55 12.91 -1.96 1.62
CA ALA A 55 11.56 -2.44 1.37
C ALA A 55 10.51 -1.73 2.26
N GLY A 56 10.72 -0.46 2.55
CA GLY A 56 9.70 0.41 3.15
C GLY A 56 8.70 0.91 2.10
N PRO A 57 7.66 1.69 2.49
CA PRO A 57 6.63 2.16 1.57
C PRO A 57 7.17 2.81 0.30
N ALA A 58 8.20 3.65 0.42
CA ALA A 58 8.81 4.33 -0.72
C ALA A 58 9.53 3.34 -1.67
N GLY A 59 10.27 2.37 -1.11
CA GLY A 59 10.96 1.34 -1.90
C GLY A 59 10.00 0.41 -2.61
N LEU A 60 8.92 -0.02 -1.92
CA LEU A 60 7.87 -0.83 -2.51
C LEU A 60 7.15 -0.10 -3.65
N ALA A 61 6.77 1.17 -3.44
CA ALA A 61 6.15 1.98 -4.49
C ALA A 61 7.07 2.16 -5.71
N CYS A 62 8.37 2.40 -5.47
CA CYS A 62 9.38 2.49 -6.52
C CYS A 62 9.51 1.16 -7.29
N ALA A 63 9.63 0.05 -6.56
CA ALA A 63 9.77 -1.28 -7.16
C ALA A 63 8.54 -1.64 -8.00
N HIS A 64 7.34 -1.46 -7.46
CA HIS A 64 6.10 -1.65 -8.19
C HIS A 64 6.07 -0.83 -9.48
N ARG A 65 6.38 0.46 -9.41
CA ARG A 65 6.35 1.33 -10.58
C ARG A 65 7.36 0.91 -11.65
N LEU A 66 8.57 0.52 -11.25
CA LEU A 66 9.59 0.01 -12.17
C LEU A 66 9.18 -1.32 -12.82
N ALA A 67 8.59 -2.23 -12.04
CA ALA A 67 8.06 -3.49 -12.57
C ALA A 67 6.94 -3.24 -13.59
N MET A 68 6.05 -2.28 -13.32
CA MET A 68 5.01 -1.84 -14.26
C MET A 68 5.58 -1.32 -15.58
N HIS A 69 6.78 -0.75 -15.58
CA HIS A 69 7.50 -0.35 -16.79
C HIS A 69 8.29 -1.48 -17.46
N GLY A 70 8.13 -2.72 -17.01
CA GLY A 70 8.77 -3.90 -17.59
C GLY A 70 10.23 -4.09 -17.18
N HIS A 71 10.69 -3.44 -16.11
CA HIS A 71 12.04 -3.69 -15.58
C HIS A 71 12.05 -4.89 -14.64
N HIS A 72 13.15 -5.63 -14.62
CA HIS A 72 13.38 -6.67 -13.62
C HIS A 72 13.88 -6.01 -12.33
N VAL A 73 13.10 -6.02 -11.29
CA VAL A 73 13.41 -5.32 -10.03
C VAL A 73 13.83 -6.32 -8.95
N THR A 74 14.91 -5.98 -8.24
CA THR A 74 15.34 -6.69 -7.04
C THR A 74 15.31 -5.72 -5.87
N ILE A 75 14.57 -6.05 -4.80
CA ILE A 75 14.56 -5.26 -3.58
C ILE A 75 15.56 -5.84 -2.58
N LEU A 76 16.42 -4.98 -2.03
CA LEU A 76 17.39 -5.33 -1.01
C LEU A 76 16.94 -4.73 0.32
N GLU A 77 16.60 -5.59 1.28
CA GLU A 77 16.14 -5.18 2.62
C GLU A 77 17.12 -5.71 3.69
N ALA A 78 17.50 -4.83 4.61
CA ALA A 78 18.45 -5.17 5.69
C ALA A 78 17.78 -5.85 6.88
N ARG A 79 16.48 -5.68 7.06
CA ARG A 79 15.70 -6.27 8.16
C ARG A 79 15.11 -7.63 7.76
N PRO A 80 14.79 -8.50 8.75
CA PRO A 80 14.22 -9.82 8.47
C PRO A 80 12.89 -9.79 7.73
N LYS A 81 12.09 -8.73 7.91
CA LYS A 81 10.81 -8.54 7.24
C LYS A 81 10.80 -7.26 6.45
N SER A 82 10.23 -7.30 5.26
CA SER A 82 9.94 -6.14 4.43
C SER A 82 8.76 -5.33 5.00
N GLY A 83 8.51 -4.13 4.50
CA GLY A 83 7.40 -3.28 4.91
C GLY A 83 7.83 -2.00 5.65
N GLY A 84 9.05 -1.95 6.18
CA GLY A 84 9.61 -0.76 6.83
C GLY A 84 8.71 -0.22 7.95
N LEU A 85 8.28 1.04 7.84
CA LEU A 85 7.42 1.66 8.85
C LEU A 85 6.07 0.95 9.01
N ASN A 86 5.51 0.38 7.94
CA ASN A 86 4.24 -0.35 8.01
C ASN A 86 4.35 -1.63 8.85
N GLU A 87 5.50 -2.30 8.83
CA GLU A 87 5.75 -3.50 9.63
C GLU A 87 6.20 -3.17 11.07
N TYR A 88 7.07 -2.17 11.22
CA TYR A 88 7.79 -1.96 12.49
C TYR A 88 7.35 -0.73 13.27
N GLY A 89 6.55 0.16 12.69
CA GLY A 89 6.25 1.46 13.27
C GLY A 89 4.76 1.75 13.46
N ILE A 90 3.87 1.09 12.72
CA ILE A 90 2.42 1.31 12.87
C ILE A 90 1.90 0.41 13.99
N ALA A 91 1.12 0.99 14.91
CA ALA A 91 0.53 0.24 16.01
C ALA A 91 -0.44 -0.85 15.49
N ALA A 92 -0.43 -2.04 16.11
CA ALA A 92 -1.21 -3.19 15.66
C ALA A 92 -2.73 -2.95 15.60
N TYR A 93 -3.26 -2.02 16.41
CA TYR A 93 -4.68 -1.66 16.34
C TYR A 93 -5.03 -0.84 15.08
N LYS A 94 -4.04 -0.24 14.41
CA LYS A 94 -4.22 0.51 13.16
C LYS A 94 -4.00 -0.35 11.92
N ALA A 95 -3.09 -1.30 12.00
CA ALA A 95 -2.80 -2.25 10.91
C ALA A 95 -2.89 -3.67 11.46
N PRO A 96 -3.79 -4.52 10.96
CA PRO A 96 -3.87 -5.92 11.37
C PRO A 96 -2.55 -6.65 11.16
N GLU A 97 -2.32 -7.69 11.96
CA GLU A 97 -1.15 -8.56 11.80
C GLU A 97 -1.09 -9.13 10.38
N GLY A 98 0.11 -9.09 9.80
CA GLY A 98 0.35 -9.59 8.43
C GLY A 98 -0.03 -8.62 7.31
N PHE A 99 -0.64 -7.46 7.60
CA PHE A 99 -1.07 -6.52 6.57
C PHE A 99 0.11 -6.00 5.74
N ALA A 100 1.21 -5.61 6.40
CA ALA A 100 2.40 -5.12 5.70
C ALA A 100 3.02 -6.18 4.79
N GLN A 101 3.00 -7.47 5.20
CA GLN A 101 3.49 -8.56 4.37
C GLN A 101 2.56 -8.81 3.18
N ALA A 102 1.25 -8.74 3.36
CA ALA A 102 0.29 -8.86 2.27
C ALA A 102 0.46 -7.75 1.20
N GLU A 103 0.80 -6.52 1.62
CA GLU A 103 1.15 -5.45 0.69
C GLU A 103 2.47 -5.74 -0.06
N VAL A 104 3.47 -6.29 0.63
CA VAL A 104 4.75 -6.70 0.01
C VAL A 104 4.52 -7.80 -1.03
N ASP A 105 3.70 -8.79 -0.70
CA ASP A 105 3.39 -9.91 -1.59
C ASP A 105 2.57 -9.48 -2.82
N TYR A 106 1.81 -8.39 -2.69
CA TYR A 106 1.05 -7.80 -3.79
C TYR A 106 1.96 -7.10 -4.81
N VAL A 107 3.06 -6.50 -4.39
CA VAL A 107 4.01 -5.73 -5.23
C VAL A 107 4.90 -6.61 -6.06
#